data_b3c6ff4b980d281175c97d1b3c77e58a
#
_entry.id   b3c6ff4b980d281175c97d1b3c77e58a
#
_cell.length_a   1.000
_cell.length_b   1.000
_cell.length_c   1.000
_cell.angle_alpha   90.00
_cell.angle_beta   90.00
_cell.angle_gamma   90.00
#
_symmetry.space_group_name_H-M   'P 1'
#
loop_
_entity.id
_entity.type
_entity.pdbx_description
1 polymer ?
#
loop_
_entity_poly.entity_id
_entity_poly.type
_entity_poly.pdbx_seq_one_letter_code
_entity_poly.pdbx_strand_id
1 'polypeptide(L)'
;MEGNGLLELPAGLAVRWVALRLLDQAAAAHARLADPADKAALHAFRVALRRLRGTLRGYRGVLADSVGGRDRRRLAELAGATGAARDAEVRVAWIETAVKRARGDERAILRASLPPARGAATEARSELIEAAENFPRERRRLRRALRDYEARVRADEPPGGVPFRRVLATRLREAVAGVASHLAAVLGEARQAEAHDARTAAKRLRYLLEPVRDDLPGARDVLKELKGLQDVLGEMHDAHVMLALAAGEGEVAAPVRERLEVERSKRFAALRAGWLEGAAEPFAARVLALAVTLEGGGAGVEIERKYLLRGMPRLDAGVEVRDIEQGYIPGDRLAERVRRVRTPEGTRWYRTVKLGA
;
A
#
# COMPACT_ATOMS: atom_id res chain seq x y z
N MET A 1 19.11 3.75 0.17
CA MET A 1 18.72 3.67 -1.25
C MET A 1 17.68 4.75 -1.46
N GLU A 2 18.11 5.88 -1.93
CA GLU A 2 17.30 7.03 -2.30
C GLU A 2 17.16 7.00 -3.83
N GLY A 3 15.92 7.03 -4.31
CA GLY A 3 15.52 7.31 -5.70
C GLY A 3 15.92 6.30 -6.79
N ASN A 4 14.98 5.94 -7.64
CA ASN A 4 15.10 5.11 -8.87
C ASN A 4 15.51 3.62 -8.74
N GLY A 5 16.04 3.16 -7.60
CA GLY A 5 16.50 1.77 -7.48
C GLY A 5 15.40 0.71 -7.39
N LEU A 6 14.24 1.03 -6.78
CA LEU A 6 13.21 0.03 -6.51
C LEU A 6 12.55 -0.54 -7.76
N LEU A 7 12.30 0.31 -8.75
CA LEU A 7 11.61 -0.05 -9.99
C LEU A 7 12.42 -1.01 -10.88
N GLU A 8 13.74 -0.93 -10.81
CA GLU A 8 14.66 -1.74 -11.61
C GLU A 8 15.08 -3.04 -10.91
N LEU A 9 14.77 -3.18 -9.62
CA LEU A 9 15.03 -4.43 -8.90
C LEU A 9 14.15 -5.56 -9.44
N PRO A 10 14.62 -6.82 -9.37
CA PRO A 10 13.76 -7.97 -9.55
C PRO A 10 12.52 -7.87 -8.66
N ALA A 11 11.35 -8.14 -9.21
CA ALA A 11 10.07 -7.96 -8.51
C ALA A 11 10.03 -8.68 -7.16
N GLY A 12 10.61 -9.88 -7.08
CA GLY A 12 10.73 -10.64 -5.85
C GLY A 12 11.47 -9.90 -4.74
N LEU A 13 12.57 -9.22 -5.07
CA LEU A 13 13.36 -8.42 -4.12
C LEU A 13 12.63 -7.14 -3.74
N ALA A 14 12.12 -6.40 -4.72
CA ALA A 14 11.43 -5.14 -4.48
C ALA A 14 10.22 -5.30 -3.55
N VAL A 15 9.38 -6.29 -3.83
CA VAL A 15 8.17 -6.55 -3.02
C VAL A 15 8.52 -6.99 -1.61
N ARG A 16 9.56 -7.82 -1.43
CA ARG A 16 10.03 -8.23 -0.10
C ARG A 16 10.57 -7.05 0.69
N TRP A 17 11.33 -6.18 0.05
CA TRP A 17 11.85 -4.97 0.69
C TRP A 17 10.72 -4.05 1.17
N VAL A 18 9.69 -3.81 0.31
CA VAL A 18 8.49 -3.05 0.70
C VAL A 18 7.77 -3.70 1.86
N ALA A 19 7.57 -5.02 1.81
CA ALA A 19 6.88 -5.77 2.87
C ALA A 19 7.65 -5.72 4.20
N LEU A 20 8.97 -5.85 4.18
CA LEU A 20 9.83 -5.75 5.37
C LEU A 20 9.77 -4.35 5.99
N ARG A 21 9.82 -3.29 5.20
CA ARG A 21 9.65 -1.91 5.70
C ARG A 21 8.30 -1.70 6.38
N LEU A 22 7.23 -2.19 5.77
CA LEU A 22 5.89 -2.10 6.34
C LEU A 22 5.75 -2.93 7.62
N LEU A 23 6.42 -4.07 7.69
CA LEU A 23 6.47 -4.90 8.89
C LEU A 23 7.23 -4.22 10.02
N ASP A 24 8.31 -3.50 9.72
CA ASP A 24 9.05 -2.72 10.72
C ASP A 24 8.26 -1.48 11.17
N GLN A 25 7.53 -0.81 10.28
CA GLN A 25 6.59 0.27 10.65
C GLN A 25 5.48 -0.25 11.57
N ALA A 26 4.92 -1.41 11.27
CA ALA A 26 3.93 -2.06 12.14
C ALA A 26 4.52 -2.37 13.52
N ALA A 27 5.76 -2.84 13.58
CA ALA A 27 6.44 -3.14 14.85
C ALA A 27 6.72 -1.90 15.69
N ALA A 28 7.15 -0.81 15.06
CA ALA A 28 7.36 0.46 15.76
C ALA A 28 6.05 1.01 16.33
N ALA A 29 4.95 0.93 15.56
CA ALA A 29 3.63 1.35 16.03
C ALA A 29 3.07 0.42 17.12
N HIS A 30 3.27 -0.89 16.99
CA HIS A 30 2.88 -1.88 18.01
C HIS A 30 3.52 -1.61 19.37
N ALA A 31 4.80 -1.29 19.42
CA ALA A 31 5.52 -0.99 20.66
C ALA A 31 4.92 0.22 21.41
N ARG A 32 4.23 1.12 20.71
CA ARG A 32 3.57 2.30 21.26
C ARG A 32 2.14 2.04 21.74
N LEU A 33 1.54 0.90 21.40
CA LEU A 33 0.16 0.57 21.81
C LEU A 33 -0.02 0.44 23.34
N ALA A 34 1.06 0.11 24.04
CA ALA A 34 1.06 -0.01 25.49
C ALA A 34 0.85 1.33 26.22
N ASP A 35 1.13 2.46 25.56
CA ASP A 35 0.89 3.80 26.10
C ASP A 35 -0.53 4.26 25.77
N PRO A 36 -1.43 4.37 26.76
CA PRO A 36 -2.80 4.85 26.56
C PRO A 36 -2.86 6.33 26.13
N ALA A 37 -1.81 7.10 26.40
CA ALA A 37 -1.74 8.51 26.02
C ALA A 37 -1.41 8.70 24.53
N ASP A 38 -0.79 7.70 23.90
CA ASP A 38 -0.46 7.74 22.47
C ASP A 38 -1.66 7.35 21.60
N LYS A 39 -2.55 8.31 21.37
CA LYS A 39 -3.73 8.13 20.51
C LYS A 39 -3.38 7.86 19.04
N ALA A 40 -2.14 8.17 18.61
CA ALA A 40 -1.70 7.95 17.25
C ALA A 40 -1.19 6.52 17.01
N ALA A 41 -0.83 5.79 18.07
CA ALA A 41 -0.24 4.44 17.96
C ALA A 41 -1.18 3.45 17.25
N LEU A 42 -2.44 3.37 17.65
CA LEU A 42 -3.44 2.49 17.03
C LEU A 42 -3.63 2.83 15.55
N HIS A 43 -3.76 4.11 15.23
CA HIS A 43 -3.90 4.53 13.84
C HIS A 43 -2.68 4.13 13.00
N ALA A 44 -1.47 4.38 13.49
CA ALA A 44 -0.23 4.02 12.81
C ALA A 44 -0.10 2.50 12.62
N PHE A 45 -0.41 1.71 13.65
CA PHE A 45 -0.38 0.25 13.58
C PHE A 45 -1.38 -0.30 12.55
N ARG A 46 -2.62 0.19 12.59
CA ARG A 46 -3.67 -0.15 11.62
C ARG A 46 -3.27 0.18 10.19
N VAL A 47 -2.69 1.37 9.95
CA VAL A 47 -2.25 1.80 8.62
C VAL A 47 -1.13 0.90 8.12
N ALA A 48 -0.12 0.60 8.94
CA ALA A 48 1.00 -0.26 8.57
C ALA A 48 0.54 -1.70 8.25
N LEU A 49 -0.31 -2.30 9.10
CA LEU A 49 -0.87 -3.64 8.86
C LEU A 49 -1.72 -3.68 7.58
N ARG A 50 -2.53 -2.67 7.33
CA ARG A 50 -3.38 -2.59 6.15
C ARG A 50 -2.55 -2.49 4.87
N ARG A 51 -1.48 -1.67 4.87
CA ARG A 51 -0.53 -1.56 3.76
C ARG A 51 0.21 -2.87 3.54
N LEU A 52 0.73 -3.48 4.60
CA LEU A 52 1.39 -4.78 4.54
C LEU A 52 0.49 -5.85 3.92
N ARG A 53 -0.75 -5.99 4.41
CA ARG A 53 -1.73 -6.91 3.82
C ARG A 53 -2.03 -6.61 2.36
N GLY A 54 -2.15 -5.32 2.01
CA GLY A 54 -2.33 -4.87 0.62
C GLY A 54 -1.19 -5.33 -0.27
N THR A 55 0.04 -5.13 0.15
CA THR A 55 1.26 -5.57 -0.56
C THR A 55 1.31 -7.10 -0.70
N LEU A 56 1.12 -7.85 0.41
CA LEU A 56 1.16 -9.32 0.38
C LEU A 56 0.03 -9.94 -0.46
N ARG A 57 -1.10 -9.27 -0.60
CA ARG A 57 -2.21 -9.69 -1.45
C ARG A 57 -1.99 -9.30 -2.91
N GLY A 58 -1.60 -8.05 -3.17
CA GLY A 58 -1.40 -7.53 -4.52
C GLY A 58 -0.29 -8.26 -5.28
N TYR A 59 0.73 -8.68 -4.57
CA TYR A 59 1.88 -9.38 -5.13
C TYR A 59 1.96 -10.86 -4.71
N ARG A 60 0.81 -11.49 -4.43
CA ARG A 60 0.78 -12.88 -3.95
C ARG A 60 1.51 -13.88 -4.84
N GLY A 61 1.48 -13.68 -6.16
CA GLY A 61 2.18 -14.53 -7.11
C GLY A 61 3.70 -14.42 -6.99
N VAL A 62 4.19 -13.20 -6.75
CA VAL A 62 5.63 -12.91 -6.56
C VAL A 62 6.14 -13.45 -5.21
N LEU A 63 5.26 -13.61 -4.22
CA LEU A 63 5.59 -14.06 -2.85
C LEU A 63 5.09 -15.49 -2.56
N ALA A 64 4.71 -16.26 -3.57
CA ALA A 64 4.05 -17.55 -3.37
C ALA A 64 4.92 -18.57 -2.63
N ASP A 65 6.21 -18.50 -2.82
CA ASP A 65 7.25 -19.33 -2.20
C ASP A 65 7.54 -19.00 -0.73
N SER A 66 7.18 -17.77 -0.30
CA SER A 66 7.59 -17.25 1.01
C SER A 66 6.41 -17.03 1.95
N VAL A 67 5.28 -16.48 1.46
CA VAL A 67 4.14 -16.07 2.30
C VAL A 67 2.91 -16.89 1.98
N GLY A 68 2.60 -17.82 2.85
CA GLY A 68 1.49 -18.78 2.71
C GLY A 68 0.11 -18.17 3.04
N GLY A 69 -0.94 -18.98 2.79
CA GLY A 69 -2.33 -18.61 3.12
C GLY A 69 -2.54 -18.39 4.62
N ARG A 70 -1.84 -19.19 5.47
CA ARG A 70 -1.91 -19.07 6.93
C ARG A 70 -1.38 -17.74 7.43
N ASP A 71 -0.25 -17.25 6.88
CA ASP A 71 0.33 -15.96 7.26
C ASP A 71 -0.61 -14.81 6.91
N ARG A 72 -1.18 -14.85 5.71
CA ARG A 72 -2.16 -13.86 5.26
C ARG A 72 -3.42 -13.84 6.10
N ARG A 73 -3.91 -15.02 6.56
CA ARG A 73 -5.09 -15.14 7.43
C ARG A 73 -4.84 -14.52 8.80
N ARG A 74 -3.73 -14.85 9.46
CA ARG A 74 -3.38 -14.28 10.77
C ARG A 74 -3.24 -12.75 10.75
N LEU A 75 -2.60 -12.22 9.69
CA LEU A 75 -2.58 -10.77 9.50
C LEU A 75 -3.96 -10.18 9.22
N ALA A 76 -4.88 -10.95 8.61
CA ALA A 76 -6.25 -10.51 8.38
C ALA A 76 -7.04 -10.43 9.70
N GLU A 77 -6.90 -11.42 10.55
CA GLU A 77 -7.51 -11.46 11.89
C GLU A 77 -7.04 -10.27 12.74
N LEU A 78 -5.73 -10.07 12.84
CA LEU A 78 -5.17 -8.93 13.56
C LEU A 78 -5.63 -7.58 13.00
N ALA A 79 -5.67 -7.45 11.67
CA ALA A 79 -6.16 -6.22 11.06
C ALA A 79 -7.67 -6.02 11.24
N GLY A 80 -8.45 -7.10 11.41
CA GLY A 80 -9.85 -7.06 11.80
C GLY A 80 -10.03 -6.43 13.17
N ALA A 81 -9.29 -6.90 14.18
CA ALA A 81 -9.30 -6.34 15.52
C ALA A 81 -8.93 -4.83 15.54
N THR A 82 -7.90 -4.42 14.75
CA THR A 82 -7.59 -2.99 14.61
C THR A 82 -8.71 -2.19 13.95
N GLY A 83 -9.52 -2.85 13.10
CA GLY A 83 -10.69 -2.25 12.45
C GLY A 83 -11.78 -1.93 13.48
N ALA A 84 -12.20 -2.93 14.24
CA ALA A 84 -13.23 -2.81 15.27
C ALA A 84 -12.90 -1.71 16.29
N ALA A 85 -11.67 -1.73 16.84
CA ALA A 85 -11.23 -0.70 17.76
C ALA A 85 -11.29 0.72 17.17
N ARG A 86 -10.86 0.88 15.90
CA ARG A 86 -10.90 2.19 15.23
C ARG A 86 -12.32 2.65 14.94
N ASP A 87 -13.19 1.76 14.50
CA ASP A 87 -14.58 2.09 14.17
C ASP A 87 -15.33 2.51 15.45
N ALA A 88 -15.04 1.89 16.59
CA ALA A 88 -15.56 2.31 17.89
C ALA A 88 -15.03 3.70 18.31
N GLU A 89 -13.74 4.01 18.13
CA GLU A 89 -13.18 5.35 18.39
C GLU A 89 -13.83 6.42 17.49
N VAL A 90 -14.04 6.11 16.20
CA VAL A 90 -14.69 7.02 15.23
C VAL A 90 -16.13 7.29 15.66
N ARG A 91 -16.85 6.26 16.13
CA ARG A 91 -18.21 6.41 16.67
C ARG A 91 -18.24 7.38 17.85
N VAL A 92 -17.37 7.23 18.83
CA VAL A 92 -17.30 8.14 19.99
C VAL A 92 -17.03 9.56 19.53
N ALA A 93 -16.02 9.78 18.68
CA ALA A 93 -15.66 11.10 18.17
C ALA A 93 -16.80 11.76 17.39
N TRP A 94 -17.54 10.97 16.59
CA TRP A 94 -18.71 11.46 15.87
C TRP A 94 -19.80 11.90 16.82
N ILE A 95 -20.17 11.07 17.84
CA ILE A 95 -21.21 11.42 18.82
C ILE A 95 -20.79 12.69 19.58
N GLU A 96 -19.55 12.80 20.04
CA GLU A 96 -19.03 13.99 20.73
C GLU A 96 -19.15 15.26 19.87
N THR A 97 -18.87 15.14 18.58
CA THR A 97 -19.00 16.25 17.63
C THR A 97 -20.47 16.61 17.38
N ALA A 98 -21.33 15.61 17.26
CA ALA A 98 -22.75 15.78 17.06
C ALA A 98 -23.40 16.44 18.28
N VAL A 99 -23.06 16.05 19.50
CA VAL A 99 -23.54 16.67 20.75
C VAL A 99 -23.23 18.16 20.83
N LYS A 100 -22.09 18.61 20.29
CA LYS A 100 -21.73 20.05 20.27
C LYS A 100 -22.64 20.87 19.36
N ARG A 101 -23.20 20.28 18.31
CA ARG A 101 -24.03 20.92 17.29
C ARG A 101 -25.51 20.77 17.55
N ALA A 102 -25.91 19.69 18.23
CA ALA A 102 -27.30 19.36 18.52
C ALA A 102 -27.92 20.26 19.60
N ARG A 103 -29.24 20.39 19.56
CA ARG A 103 -30.05 21.14 20.54
C ARG A 103 -31.25 20.30 20.99
N GLY A 104 -31.90 20.69 22.11
CA GLY A 104 -33.11 20.03 22.62
C GLY A 104 -32.93 18.53 22.82
N ASP A 105 -33.95 17.78 22.43
CA ASP A 105 -34.03 16.31 22.60
C ASP A 105 -32.94 15.57 21.84
N GLU A 106 -32.56 16.04 20.63
CA GLU A 106 -31.44 15.45 19.88
C GLU A 106 -30.15 15.43 20.72
N ARG A 107 -29.85 16.53 21.41
CA ARG A 107 -28.67 16.63 22.26
C ARG A 107 -28.74 15.71 23.47
N ALA A 108 -29.92 15.55 24.05
CA ALA A 108 -30.12 14.66 25.19
C ALA A 108 -29.89 13.19 24.78
N ILE A 109 -30.42 12.77 23.66
CA ILE A 109 -30.27 11.42 23.12
C ILE A 109 -28.80 11.12 22.79
N LEU A 110 -28.14 12.03 22.06
CA LEU A 110 -26.72 11.87 21.72
C LEU A 110 -25.83 11.82 22.97
N ARG A 111 -26.16 12.59 24.02
CA ARG A 111 -25.47 12.51 25.31
C ARG A 111 -25.68 11.16 26.00
N ALA A 112 -26.87 10.62 25.96
CA ALA A 112 -27.18 9.32 26.53
C ALA A 112 -26.46 8.17 25.79
N SER A 113 -26.17 8.32 24.49
CA SER A 113 -25.42 7.33 23.70
C SER A 113 -23.90 7.34 23.96
N LEU A 114 -23.35 8.36 24.61
CA LEU A 114 -21.90 8.46 24.84
C LEU A 114 -21.32 7.40 25.79
N PRO A 115 -21.91 7.14 26.98
CA PRO A 115 -21.37 6.15 27.90
C PRO A 115 -21.29 4.75 27.28
N PRO A 116 -22.34 4.19 26.66
CA PRO A 116 -22.24 2.87 26.01
C PRO A 116 -21.24 2.87 24.84
N ALA A 117 -21.16 3.94 24.03
CA ALA A 117 -20.19 4.03 22.97
C ALA A 117 -18.74 4.03 23.49
N ARG A 118 -18.46 4.72 24.59
CA ARG A 118 -17.14 4.72 25.24
C ARG A 118 -16.81 3.36 25.84
N GLY A 119 -17.79 2.69 26.44
CA GLY A 119 -17.65 1.31 26.94
C GLY A 119 -17.22 0.35 25.82
N ALA A 120 -17.96 0.35 24.71
CA ALA A 120 -17.64 -0.44 23.53
C ALA A 120 -16.26 -0.11 22.94
N ALA A 121 -15.84 1.15 22.96
CA ALA A 121 -14.51 1.54 22.49
C ALA A 121 -13.39 1.03 23.40
N THR A 122 -13.63 1.00 24.72
CA THR A 122 -12.69 0.45 25.70
C THR A 122 -12.56 -1.08 25.53
N GLU A 123 -13.67 -1.78 25.34
CA GLU A 123 -13.71 -3.23 25.12
C GLU A 123 -12.98 -3.60 23.82
N ALA A 124 -13.33 -2.95 22.70
CA ALA A 124 -12.68 -3.17 21.41
C ALA A 124 -11.17 -2.87 21.44
N ARG A 125 -10.74 -1.90 22.27
CA ARG A 125 -9.31 -1.63 22.49
C ARG A 125 -8.64 -2.76 23.29
N SER A 126 -9.30 -3.31 24.29
CA SER A 126 -8.79 -4.44 25.06
C SER A 126 -8.64 -5.69 24.20
N GLU A 127 -9.66 -6.02 23.41
CA GLU A 127 -9.63 -7.12 22.44
C GLU A 127 -8.48 -6.95 21.41
N LEU A 128 -8.25 -5.71 20.96
CA LEU A 128 -7.12 -5.42 20.08
C LEU A 128 -5.78 -5.68 20.75
N ILE A 129 -5.60 -5.25 22.00
CA ILE A 129 -4.34 -5.45 22.74
C ILE A 129 -4.08 -6.95 22.89
N GLU A 130 -5.07 -7.72 23.27
CA GLU A 130 -4.98 -9.18 23.37
C GLU A 130 -4.64 -9.82 22.01
N ALA A 131 -5.36 -9.46 20.94
CA ALA A 131 -5.07 -9.95 19.59
C ALA A 131 -3.65 -9.59 19.13
N ALA A 132 -3.14 -8.42 19.55
CA ALA A 132 -1.83 -7.93 19.19
C ALA A 132 -0.67 -8.55 20.01
N GLU A 133 -0.92 -9.24 21.12
CA GLU A 133 0.12 -9.89 21.93
C GLU A 133 0.96 -10.88 21.12
N ASN A 134 0.35 -11.58 20.18
CA ASN A 134 1.05 -12.52 19.30
C ASN A 134 1.78 -11.86 18.12
N PHE A 135 1.62 -10.56 17.90
CA PHE A 135 2.23 -9.87 16.77
C PHE A 135 3.77 -9.97 16.74
N PRO A 136 4.53 -9.88 17.85
CA PRO A 136 5.98 -10.05 17.81
C PRO A 136 6.43 -11.43 17.29
N ARG A 137 5.67 -12.48 17.57
CA ARG A 137 5.91 -13.85 17.07
C ARG A 137 5.63 -13.93 15.56
N GLU A 138 4.50 -13.42 15.14
CA GLU A 138 4.13 -13.38 13.71
C GLU A 138 5.10 -12.50 12.91
N ARG A 139 5.54 -11.38 13.47
CA ARG A 139 6.58 -10.54 12.88
C ARG A 139 7.88 -11.31 12.62
N ARG A 140 8.37 -12.04 13.63
CA ARG A 140 9.62 -12.82 13.48
C ARG A 140 9.48 -13.87 12.37
N ARG A 141 8.35 -14.55 12.32
CA ARG A 141 8.05 -15.56 11.31
C ARG A 141 8.00 -14.96 9.90
N LEU A 142 7.22 -13.89 9.71
CA LEU A 142 7.12 -13.19 8.43
C LEU A 142 8.45 -12.60 8.00
N ARG A 143 9.21 -12.01 8.94
CA ARG A 143 10.52 -11.46 8.65
C ARG A 143 11.48 -12.54 8.13
N ARG A 144 11.46 -13.74 8.73
CA ARG A 144 12.23 -14.88 8.25
C ARG A 144 11.77 -15.28 6.85
N ALA A 145 10.48 -15.53 6.65
CA ALA A 145 9.92 -15.95 5.37
C ALA A 145 10.19 -14.94 4.23
N LEU A 146 10.26 -13.65 4.53
CA LEU A 146 10.57 -12.60 3.56
C LEU A 146 12.09 -12.44 3.30
N ARG A 147 12.96 -12.89 4.20
CA ARG A 147 14.42 -12.81 4.07
C ARG A 147 15.03 -14.08 3.49
N ASP A 148 14.55 -15.23 3.99
CA ASP A 148 15.08 -16.54 3.64
C ASP A 148 14.24 -17.10 2.50
N TYR A 149 14.47 -16.65 1.26
CA TYR A 149 13.81 -17.18 0.08
C TYR A 149 14.83 -17.67 -0.94
N GLU A 150 14.48 -18.74 -1.61
CA GLU A 150 15.22 -19.23 -2.77
C GLU A 150 14.66 -18.54 -4.01
N ALA A 151 15.53 -17.85 -4.75
CA ALA A 151 15.17 -17.34 -6.06
C ALA A 151 15.04 -18.52 -7.03
N ARG A 152 13.81 -18.89 -7.38
CA ARG A 152 13.59 -19.84 -8.46
C ARG A 152 13.76 -19.09 -9.78
N VAL A 153 14.83 -19.38 -10.50
CA VAL A 153 15.03 -18.89 -11.85
C VAL A 153 14.18 -19.78 -12.78
N ARG A 154 13.23 -19.18 -13.48
CA ARG A 154 12.51 -19.85 -14.54
C ARG A 154 13.28 -19.67 -15.85
N ALA A 155 13.33 -20.71 -16.67
CA ALA A 155 14.06 -20.70 -17.93
C ALA A 155 13.50 -19.67 -18.95
N ASP A 156 12.25 -19.26 -18.77
CA ASP A 156 11.52 -18.25 -19.56
C ASP A 156 11.63 -16.83 -19.03
N GLU A 157 12.26 -16.63 -17.86
CA GLU A 157 12.47 -15.30 -17.29
C GLU A 157 13.83 -14.71 -17.71
N PRO A 158 13.90 -13.38 -17.90
CA PRO A 158 15.16 -12.72 -18.23
C PRO A 158 16.19 -12.91 -17.12
N PRO A 159 17.50 -12.98 -17.43
CA PRO A 159 18.55 -13.04 -16.43
C PRO A 159 18.39 -11.92 -15.39
N GLY A 160 18.25 -12.30 -14.10
CA GLY A 160 17.96 -11.35 -13.02
C GLY A 160 16.47 -11.22 -12.65
N GLY A 161 15.56 -11.94 -13.33
CA GLY A 161 14.13 -11.94 -13.08
C GLY A 161 13.39 -10.76 -13.67
N VAL A 162 12.06 -10.77 -13.59
CA VAL A 162 11.20 -9.69 -14.11
C VAL A 162 11.38 -8.42 -13.28
N PRO A 163 11.72 -7.26 -13.85
CA PRO A 163 11.84 -6.00 -13.13
C PRO A 163 10.52 -5.61 -12.46
N PHE A 164 10.61 -5.01 -11.28
CA PHE A 164 9.43 -4.63 -10.50
C PHE A 164 8.52 -3.67 -11.26
N ARG A 165 9.08 -2.73 -12.04
CA ARG A 165 8.31 -1.80 -12.88
C ARG A 165 7.33 -2.52 -13.82
N ARG A 166 7.68 -3.66 -14.42
CA ARG A 166 6.79 -4.42 -15.31
C ARG A 166 5.65 -5.09 -14.54
N VAL A 167 5.96 -5.70 -13.41
CA VAL A 167 4.94 -6.30 -12.54
C VAL A 167 4.00 -5.22 -12.01
N LEU A 168 4.54 -4.07 -11.60
CA LEU A 168 3.75 -2.93 -11.15
C LEU A 168 2.83 -2.41 -12.25
N ALA A 169 3.31 -2.24 -13.48
CA ALA A 169 2.51 -1.80 -14.63
C ALA A 169 1.28 -2.70 -14.84
N THR A 170 1.48 -4.01 -14.84
CA THR A 170 0.36 -4.98 -14.95
C THR A 170 -0.62 -4.81 -13.79
N ARG A 171 -0.13 -4.70 -12.55
CA ARG A 171 -0.99 -4.52 -11.37
C ARG A 171 -1.74 -3.19 -11.36
N LEU A 172 -1.16 -2.12 -11.90
CA LEU A 172 -1.86 -0.83 -12.04
C LEU A 172 -3.02 -0.93 -13.02
N ARG A 173 -2.85 -1.60 -14.17
CA ARG A 173 -3.94 -1.82 -15.12
C ARG A 173 -5.10 -2.62 -14.50
N GLU A 174 -4.79 -3.73 -13.85
CA GLU A 174 -5.79 -4.55 -13.17
C GLU A 174 -6.53 -3.74 -12.08
N ALA A 175 -5.78 -2.98 -11.28
CA ALA A 175 -6.35 -2.24 -10.17
C ALA A 175 -7.22 -1.06 -10.62
N VAL A 176 -6.82 -0.32 -11.66
CA VAL A 176 -7.61 0.80 -12.16
C VAL A 176 -8.88 0.32 -12.87
N ALA A 177 -8.81 -0.79 -13.60
CA ALA A 177 -10.00 -1.41 -14.18
C ALA A 177 -11.01 -1.82 -13.08
N GLY A 178 -10.49 -2.37 -11.96
CA GLY A 178 -11.31 -2.67 -10.79
C GLY A 178 -11.94 -1.42 -10.16
N VAL A 179 -11.20 -0.31 -10.05
CA VAL A 179 -11.75 0.96 -9.54
C VAL A 179 -12.88 1.46 -10.46
N ALA A 180 -12.65 1.49 -11.77
CA ALA A 180 -13.63 1.94 -12.74
C ALA A 180 -14.90 1.08 -12.71
N SER A 181 -14.76 -0.26 -12.70
CA SER A 181 -15.89 -1.19 -12.63
C SER A 181 -16.73 -1.02 -11.37
N HIS A 182 -16.08 -0.90 -10.20
CA HIS A 182 -16.82 -0.74 -8.94
C HIS A 182 -17.45 0.65 -8.82
N LEU A 183 -16.84 1.71 -9.34
CA LEU A 183 -17.47 3.04 -9.39
C LEU A 183 -18.69 3.03 -10.29
N ALA A 184 -18.64 2.41 -11.47
CA ALA A 184 -19.77 2.29 -12.38
C ALA A 184 -20.94 1.50 -11.79
N ALA A 185 -20.71 0.63 -10.81
CA ALA A 185 -21.74 -0.11 -10.10
C ALA A 185 -22.47 0.73 -9.03
N VAL A 186 -21.94 1.90 -8.63
CA VAL A 186 -22.56 2.79 -7.63
C VAL A 186 -23.65 3.63 -8.28
N LEU A 187 -24.77 3.02 -8.57
CA LEU A 187 -25.90 3.65 -9.30
C LEU A 187 -26.79 4.56 -8.44
N GLY A 188 -26.59 4.57 -7.11
CA GLY A 188 -27.41 5.37 -6.20
C GLY A 188 -26.90 5.29 -4.76
N GLU A 189 -27.42 6.16 -3.90
CA GLU A 189 -27.00 6.26 -2.49
C GLU A 189 -27.30 5.00 -1.65
N ALA A 190 -28.25 4.17 -2.08
CA ALA A 190 -28.59 2.90 -1.43
C ALA A 190 -27.58 1.79 -1.76
N ARG A 191 -26.68 1.98 -2.74
CA ARG A 191 -25.68 1.00 -3.19
C ARG A 191 -24.44 1.00 -2.31
N GLN A 192 -24.62 0.66 -1.03
CA GLN A 192 -23.56 0.71 -0.02
C GLN A 192 -22.48 -0.36 -0.21
N ALA A 193 -22.88 -1.56 -0.65
CA ALA A 193 -21.93 -2.64 -0.92
C ALA A 193 -21.01 -2.27 -2.08
N GLU A 194 -21.56 -1.73 -3.15
CA GLU A 194 -20.83 -1.28 -4.33
C GLU A 194 -19.89 -0.10 -4.00
N ALA A 195 -20.34 0.86 -3.18
CA ALA A 195 -19.52 1.95 -2.70
C ALA A 195 -18.36 1.45 -1.80
N HIS A 196 -18.61 0.45 -0.96
CA HIS A 196 -17.57 -0.22 -0.16
C HIS A 196 -16.54 -0.92 -1.05
N ASP A 197 -16.99 -1.60 -2.10
CA ASP A 197 -16.10 -2.28 -3.05
C ASP A 197 -15.27 -1.27 -3.85
N ALA A 198 -15.84 -0.16 -4.31
CA ALA A 198 -15.12 0.94 -4.93
C ALA A 198 -14.05 1.52 -3.99
N ARG A 199 -14.39 1.76 -2.71
CA ARG A 199 -13.45 2.22 -1.69
C ARG A 199 -12.31 1.22 -1.47
N THR A 200 -12.63 -0.07 -1.48
CA THR A 200 -11.64 -1.14 -1.32
C THR A 200 -10.71 -1.23 -2.53
N ALA A 201 -11.24 -1.09 -3.75
CA ALA A 201 -10.46 -1.06 -4.99
C ALA A 201 -9.53 0.17 -5.03
N ALA A 202 -10.04 1.36 -4.68
CA ALA A 202 -9.23 2.58 -4.59
C ALA A 202 -8.08 2.45 -3.56
N LYS A 203 -8.32 1.80 -2.40
CA LYS A 203 -7.26 1.50 -1.44
C LYS A 203 -6.20 0.55 -2.00
N ARG A 204 -6.61 -0.48 -2.76
CA ARG A 204 -5.66 -1.42 -3.39
C ARG A 204 -4.76 -0.69 -4.38
N LEU A 205 -5.32 0.12 -5.25
CA LEU A 205 -4.56 0.92 -6.22
C LEU A 205 -3.57 1.87 -5.49
N ARG A 206 -4.01 2.54 -4.43
CA ARG A 206 -3.14 3.40 -3.64
C ARG A 206 -1.93 2.66 -3.07
N TYR A 207 -2.13 1.45 -2.51
CA TYR A 207 -1.03 0.69 -1.91
C TYR A 207 -0.01 0.17 -2.92
N LEU A 208 -0.39 0.04 -4.20
CA LEU A 208 0.56 -0.25 -5.28
C LEU A 208 1.45 0.95 -5.58
N LEU A 209 0.89 2.18 -5.55
CA LEU A 209 1.61 3.41 -5.91
C LEU A 209 2.42 4.02 -4.76
N GLU A 210 1.97 3.89 -3.50
CA GLU A 210 2.63 4.51 -2.35
C GLU A 210 4.14 4.20 -2.23
N PRO A 211 4.62 2.96 -2.48
CA PRO A 211 6.04 2.64 -2.39
C PRO A 211 6.93 3.34 -3.43
N VAL A 212 6.35 3.71 -4.56
CA VAL A 212 7.06 4.29 -5.73
C VAL A 212 6.66 5.73 -6.02
N ARG A 213 5.97 6.38 -5.08
CA ARG A 213 5.41 7.73 -5.26
C ARG A 213 6.45 8.77 -5.65
N ASP A 214 7.69 8.58 -5.19
CA ASP A 214 8.79 9.51 -5.40
C ASP A 214 9.67 9.13 -6.60
N ASP A 215 9.57 7.87 -7.05
CA ASP A 215 10.34 7.30 -8.15
C ASP A 215 9.59 7.34 -9.49
N LEU A 216 8.26 7.51 -9.46
CA LEU A 216 7.41 7.50 -10.64
C LEU A 216 6.76 8.87 -10.86
N PRO A 217 7.17 9.64 -11.88
CA PRO A 217 6.57 10.92 -12.20
C PRO A 217 5.05 10.82 -12.39
N GLY A 218 4.29 11.73 -11.80
CA GLY A 218 2.81 11.72 -11.82
C GLY A 218 2.14 10.84 -10.75
N ALA A 219 2.87 9.97 -10.07
CA ALA A 219 2.29 9.10 -9.04
C ALA A 219 1.74 9.90 -7.84
N ARG A 220 2.36 11.01 -7.47
CA ARG A 220 1.90 11.88 -6.38
C ARG A 220 0.53 12.49 -6.67
N ASP A 221 0.28 12.89 -7.91
CA ASP A 221 -1.00 13.49 -8.34
C ASP A 221 -2.12 12.45 -8.31
N VAL A 222 -1.87 11.27 -8.86
CA VAL A 222 -2.79 10.13 -8.79
C VAL A 222 -3.09 9.74 -7.33
N LEU A 223 -2.09 9.75 -6.45
CA LEU A 223 -2.28 9.48 -5.02
C LEU A 223 -3.13 10.54 -4.33
N LYS A 224 -3.00 11.81 -4.71
CA LYS A 224 -3.84 12.90 -4.20
C LYS A 224 -5.30 12.74 -4.63
N GLU A 225 -5.53 12.39 -5.89
CA GLU A 225 -6.88 12.12 -6.41
C GLU A 225 -7.51 10.90 -5.73
N LEU A 226 -6.75 9.79 -5.58
CA LEU A 226 -7.19 8.60 -4.84
C LEU A 226 -7.55 8.92 -3.39
N LYS A 227 -6.81 9.84 -2.76
CA LYS A 227 -7.14 10.29 -1.41
C LYS A 227 -8.51 10.98 -1.40
N GLY A 228 -8.76 11.90 -2.34
CA GLY A 228 -10.06 12.59 -2.46
C GLY A 228 -11.22 11.61 -2.65
N LEU A 229 -11.08 10.62 -3.56
CA LEU A 229 -12.08 9.56 -3.75
C LEU A 229 -12.32 8.77 -2.46
N GLN A 230 -11.25 8.40 -1.75
CA GLN A 230 -11.37 7.62 -0.52
C GLN A 230 -11.98 8.41 0.63
N ASP A 231 -11.74 9.72 0.69
CA ASP A 231 -12.33 10.60 1.70
C ASP A 231 -13.87 10.66 1.49
N VAL A 232 -14.34 10.90 0.26
CA VAL A 232 -15.78 10.92 -0.05
C VAL A 232 -16.47 9.58 0.21
N LEU A 233 -15.89 8.48 -0.30
CA LEU A 233 -16.41 7.12 -0.05
C LEU A 233 -16.33 6.73 1.42
N GLY A 234 -15.37 7.28 2.17
CA GLY A 234 -15.22 7.09 3.59
C GLY A 234 -16.35 7.75 4.36
N GLU A 235 -16.61 9.01 4.08
CA GLU A 235 -17.68 9.79 4.71
C GLU A 235 -19.08 9.22 4.43
N MET A 236 -19.33 8.70 3.22
CA MET A 236 -20.55 7.95 2.91
C MET A 236 -20.70 6.69 3.76
N HIS A 237 -19.61 5.92 3.90
CA HIS A 237 -19.59 4.71 4.71
C HIS A 237 -19.82 5.01 6.19
N ASP A 238 -19.19 6.04 6.71
CA ASP A 238 -19.34 6.44 8.11
C ASP A 238 -20.78 6.88 8.41
N ALA A 239 -21.42 7.64 7.51
CA ALA A 239 -22.83 8.01 7.63
C ALA A 239 -23.75 6.76 7.62
N HIS A 240 -23.47 5.79 6.74
CA HIS A 240 -24.23 4.54 6.67
C HIS A 240 -24.09 3.70 7.95
N VAL A 241 -22.86 3.55 8.46
CA VAL A 241 -22.60 2.83 9.72
C VAL A 241 -23.34 3.49 10.88
N MET A 242 -23.35 4.82 10.94
CA MET A 242 -24.09 5.54 11.98
C MET A 242 -25.60 5.34 11.86
N LEU A 243 -26.16 5.33 10.65
CA LEU A 243 -27.57 5.01 10.42
C LEU A 243 -27.93 3.59 10.87
N ALA A 244 -27.10 2.61 10.55
CA ALA A 244 -27.32 1.22 10.94
C ALA A 244 -27.27 1.02 12.46
N LEU A 245 -26.32 1.66 13.14
CA LEU A 245 -26.22 1.65 14.60
C LEU A 245 -27.42 2.35 15.25
N ALA A 246 -27.83 3.47 14.67
CA ALA A 246 -28.99 4.22 15.12
C ALA A 246 -30.30 3.41 15.02
N ALA A 247 -30.42 2.53 14.03
CA ALA A 247 -31.57 1.66 13.86
C ALA A 247 -31.62 0.47 14.84
N GLY A 248 -30.45 0.03 15.35
CA GLY A 248 -30.32 -1.12 16.25
C GLY A 248 -30.51 -0.80 17.73
N GLU A 249 -30.45 0.47 18.15
CA GLU A 249 -30.54 0.91 19.57
C GLU A 249 -31.95 1.40 19.99
N GLY A 250 -33.02 0.96 19.31
CA GLY A 250 -34.38 1.42 19.56
C GLY A 250 -34.77 2.67 18.76
N GLU A 251 -35.88 3.32 19.11
CA GLU A 251 -36.28 4.57 18.46
C GLU A 251 -35.20 5.65 18.60
N VAL A 252 -34.24 5.62 17.69
CA VAL A 252 -33.43 6.81 17.50
C VAL A 252 -34.38 7.93 17.14
N ALA A 253 -34.31 9.00 17.90
CA ALA A 253 -35.18 10.14 17.66
C ALA A 253 -35.11 10.48 16.16
N ALA A 254 -36.26 10.57 15.55
CA ALA A 254 -36.40 10.88 14.13
C ALA A 254 -35.48 12.01 13.64
N PRO A 255 -35.18 13.06 14.45
CA PRO A 255 -34.23 14.11 14.06
C PRO A 255 -32.80 13.64 13.82
N VAL A 256 -32.31 12.65 14.58
CA VAL A 256 -30.93 12.14 14.37
C VAL A 256 -30.84 11.33 13.08
N ARG A 257 -31.87 10.52 12.80
CA ARG A 257 -31.97 9.75 11.56
C ARG A 257 -32.06 10.66 10.33
N GLU A 258 -32.98 11.63 10.36
CA GLU A 258 -33.15 12.60 9.28
C GLU A 258 -31.85 13.34 8.95
N ARG A 259 -31.14 13.79 9.97
CA ARG A 259 -29.84 14.43 9.80
C ARG A 259 -28.81 13.52 9.15
N LEU A 260 -28.73 12.24 9.54
CA LEU A 260 -27.81 11.27 8.96
C LEU A 260 -28.17 10.94 7.51
N GLU A 261 -29.46 10.88 7.18
CA GLU A 261 -29.95 10.70 5.82
C GLU A 261 -29.58 11.88 4.92
N VAL A 262 -29.79 13.10 5.38
CA VAL A 262 -29.38 14.32 4.68
C VAL A 262 -27.85 14.33 4.44
N GLU A 263 -27.06 13.97 5.46
CA GLU A 263 -25.60 13.90 5.32
C GLU A 263 -25.19 12.83 4.31
N ARG A 264 -25.82 11.64 4.33
CA ARG A 264 -25.57 10.57 3.36
C ARG A 264 -25.87 11.03 1.93
N SER A 265 -27.05 11.64 1.69
CA SER A 265 -27.44 12.14 0.37
C SER A 265 -26.50 13.22 -0.14
N LYS A 266 -26.07 14.12 0.74
CA LYS A 266 -25.07 15.15 0.42
C LYS A 266 -23.72 14.53 -0.01
N ARG A 267 -23.26 13.47 0.69
CA ARG A 267 -22.00 12.79 0.35
C ARG A 267 -22.13 12.01 -0.96
N PHE A 268 -23.29 11.39 -1.22
CA PHE A 268 -23.53 10.75 -2.50
C PHE A 268 -23.55 11.78 -3.65
N ALA A 269 -24.19 12.92 -3.48
CA ALA A 269 -24.15 14.00 -4.47
C ALA A 269 -22.72 14.46 -4.78
N ALA A 270 -21.87 14.58 -3.76
CA ALA A 270 -20.44 14.91 -3.94
C ALA A 270 -19.66 13.81 -4.69
N LEU A 271 -19.94 12.53 -4.40
CA LEU A 271 -19.35 11.41 -5.14
C LEU A 271 -19.79 11.45 -6.62
N ARG A 272 -21.08 11.67 -6.86
CA ARG A 272 -21.66 11.72 -8.20
C ARG A 272 -21.02 12.82 -9.03
N ALA A 273 -21.07 14.04 -8.54
CA ALA A 273 -20.52 15.20 -9.25
C ALA A 273 -18.99 15.12 -9.42
N GLY A 274 -18.28 14.63 -8.40
CA GLY A 274 -16.83 14.60 -8.42
C GLY A 274 -16.22 13.37 -9.16
N TRP A 275 -16.99 12.28 -9.31
CA TRP A 275 -16.41 11.02 -9.83
C TRP A 275 -17.29 10.28 -10.83
N LEU A 276 -18.60 10.14 -10.57
CA LEU A 276 -19.44 9.31 -11.42
C LEU A 276 -19.82 10.02 -12.73
N GLU A 277 -19.91 11.35 -12.73
CA GLU A 277 -20.31 12.18 -13.87
C GLU A 277 -19.13 12.73 -14.68
N GLY A 278 -17.98 12.05 -14.71
CA GLY A 278 -16.91 12.40 -15.66
C GLY A 278 -15.48 12.30 -15.20
N ALA A 279 -15.16 12.31 -13.91
CA ALA A 279 -13.74 12.27 -13.46
C ALA A 279 -13.14 10.87 -13.46
N ALA A 280 -13.94 9.80 -13.47
CA ALA A 280 -13.44 8.42 -13.40
C ALA A 280 -12.62 8.03 -14.63
N GLU A 281 -13.04 8.40 -15.84
CA GLU A 281 -12.30 8.09 -17.08
C GLU A 281 -10.99 8.85 -17.20
N PRO A 282 -10.91 10.18 -17.01
CA PRO A 282 -9.64 10.90 -17.00
C PRO A 282 -8.67 10.41 -15.92
N PHE A 283 -9.18 10.03 -14.76
CA PHE A 283 -8.39 9.42 -13.70
C PHE A 283 -7.80 8.07 -14.16
N ALA A 284 -8.62 7.20 -14.75
CA ALA A 284 -8.17 5.91 -15.27
C ALA A 284 -7.10 6.09 -16.35
N ALA A 285 -7.27 7.05 -17.27
CA ALA A 285 -6.29 7.37 -18.30
C ALA A 285 -4.94 7.79 -17.69
N ARG A 286 -4.93 8.59 -16.62
CA ARG A 286 -3.68 8.97 -15.92
C ARG A 286 -2.99 7.76 -15.31
N VAL A 287 -3.72 6.87 -14.65
CA VAL A 287 -3.13 5.63 -14.08
C VAL A 287 -2.57 4.72 -15.19
N LEU A 288 -3.27 4.60 -16.33
CA LEU A 288 -2.79 3.84 -17.49
C LEU A 288 -1.54 4.46 -18.10
N ALA A 289 -1.44 5.79 -18.12
CA ALA A 289 -0.23 6.49 -18.56
C ALA A 289 0.97 6.18 -17.65
N LEU A 290 0.77 6.09 -16.32
CA LEU A 290 1.82 5.61 -15.41
C LEU A 290 2.26 4.17 -15.73
N ALA A 291 1.31 3.29 -16.08
CA ALA A 291 1.63 1.91 -16.46
C ALA A 291 2.43 1.86 -17.78
N VAL A 292 2.11 2.71 -18.74
CA VAL A 292 2.89 2.85 -20.00
C VAL A 292 4.30 3.38 -19.72
N THR A 293 4.45 4.39 -18.87
CA THR A 293 5.76 4.91 -18.44
C THR A 293 6.62 3.81 -17.81
N LEU A 294 6.03 2.98 -16.96
CA LEU A 294 6.72 1.85 -16.33
C LEU A 294 7.16 0.77 -17.34
N GLU A 295 6.45 0.59 -18.44
CA GLU A 295 6.83 -0.35 -19.50
C GLU A 295 7.86 0.25 -20.44
N GLY A 296 7.69 1.52 -20.78
CA GLY A 296 8.62 2.28 -21.65
C GLY A 296 9.88 2.75 -20.92
N GLY A 297 9.89 2.75 -19.60
CA GLY A 297 11.00 3.18 -18.72
C GLY A 297 12.26 2.33 -18.75
N GLY A 298 12.42 1.53 -19.78
CA GLY A 298 13.67 0.91 -20.18
C GLY A 298 14.36 1.68 -21.29
N ALA A 299 14.37 3.02 -21.23
CA ALA A 299 15.20 3.84 -22.11
C ALA A 299 16.71 3.67 -21.89
N GLY A 300 17.11 2.71 -21.07
CA GLY A 300 18.45 2.15 -20.98
C GLY A 300 18.45 0.71 -21.45
N VAL A 301 17.96 0.41 -22.65
CA VAL A 301 18.40 -0.80 -23.34
C VAL A 301 19.86 -0.57 -23.64
N GLU A 302 20.75 -1.06 -22.77
CA GLU A 302 22.16 -1.15 -23.07
C GLU A 302 22.29 -2.12 -24.25
N ILE A 303 22.39 -1.55 -25.47
CA ILE A 303 22.68 -2.34 -26.67
C ILE A 303 24.18 -2.60 -26.64
N GLU A 304 24.56 -3.68 -25.97
CA GLU A 304 25.95 -4.13 -25.96
C GLU A 304 26.25 -4.83 -27.27
N ARG A 305 27.15 -4.26 -28.07
CA ARG A 305 27.72 -4.92 -29.26
C ARG A 305 29.18 -5.27 -28.96
N LYS A 306 29.51 -6.53 -29.03
CA LYS A 306 30.89 -7.01 -28.92
C LYS A 306 31.53 -7.05 -30.30
N TYR A 307 32.65 -6.35 -30.44
CA TYR A 307 33.44 -6.35 -31.63
C TYR A 307 34.81 -6.98 -31.36
N LEU A 308 35.26 -7.87 -32.25
CA LEU A 308 36.63 -8.33 -32.29
C LEU A 308 37.45 -7.30 -33.02
N LEU A 309 38.34 -6.62 -32.35
CA LEU A 309 39.26 -5.69 -32.93
C LEU A 309 40.43 -6.43 -33.62
N ARG A 310 40.77 -6.07 -34.83
CA ARG A 310 41.97 -6.61 -35.55
C ARG A 310 43.28 -6.04 -35.02
N GLY A 311 43.25 -5.01 -34.18
CA GLY A 311 44.38 -4.36 -33.53
C GLY A 311 43.90 -3.27 -32.57
N MET A 312 44.79 -2.77 -31.71
CA MET A 312 44.48 -1.66 -30.83
C MET A 312 44.17 -0.39 -31.63
N PRO A 313 43.03 0.27 -31.40
CA PRO A 313 42.73 1.55 -32.03
C PRO A 313 43.71 2.63 -31.53
N ARG A 314 44.05 3.60 -32.39
CA ARG A 314 44.75 4.81 -31.94
C ARG A 314 43.78 5.61 -31.08
N LEU A 315 44.19 5.91 -29.83
CA LEU A 315 43.41 6.70 -28.92
C LEU A 315 43.80 8.18 -29.10
N ASP A 316 42.76 9.02 -29.21
CA ASP A 316 42.96 10.48 -29.36
C ASP A 316 43.31 11.08 -27.97
N ALA A 317 43.96 12.26 -27.98
CA ALA A 317 44.29 13.00 -26.79
C ALA A 317 42.96 13.43 -26.09
N GLY A 318 42.76 12.97 -24.85
CA GLY A 318 41.54 13.23 -24.06
C GLY A 318 40.67 11.99 -23.81
N VAL A 319 41.01 10.84 -24.34
CA VAL A 319 40.34 9.58 -24.01
C VAL A 319 40.73 9.15 -22.61
N GLU A 320 39.72 8.95 -21.73
CA GLU A 320 39.93 8.41 -20.39
C GLU A 320 40.25 6.90 -20.50
N VAL A 321 41.44 6.53 -20.09
CA VAL A 321 41.84 5.12 -19.99
C VAL A 321 41.59 4.61 -18.57
N ARG A 322 40.85 3.51 -18.47
CA ARG A 322 40.59 2.83 -17.21
C ARG A 322 41.20 1.45 -17.24
N ASP A 323 42.06 1.18 -16.27
CA ASP A 323 42.57 -0.16 -16.05
C ASP A 323 41.62 -0.93 -15.14
N ILE A 324 41.07 -2.02 -15.66
CA ILE A 324 40.02 -2.79 -14.98
C ILE A 324 40.51 -4.22 -14.74
N GLU A 325 40.66 -4.57 -13.48
CA GLU A 325 40.80 -5.94 -13.05
C GLU A 325 39.53 -6.46 -12.42
N GLN A 326 39.09 -7.66 -12.79
CA GLN A 326 37.91 -8.27 -12.18
C GLN A 326 38.13 -9.75 -11.90
N GLY A 327 37.63 -10.18 -10.73
CA GLY A 327 37.58 -11.56 -10.34
C GLY A 327 36.16 -11.97 -9.95
N TYR A 328 35.88 -13.27 -10.06
CA TYR A 328 34.62 -13.84 -9.61
C TYR A 328 34.88 -14.69 -8.37
N ILE A 329 34.04 -14.49 -7.36
CA ILE A 329 34.03 -15.37 -6.18
C ILE A 329 33.03 -16.47 -6.50
N PRO A 330 33.46 -17.72 -6.64
CA PRO A 330 32.56 -18.82 -6.93
C PRO A 330 31.67 -19.08 -5.71
N GLY A 331 30.38 -19.31 -5.98
CA GLY A 331 29.40 -19.67 -4.97
C GLY A 331 28.29 -20.46 -5.64
N ASP A 332 27.76 -21.47 -4.94
CA ASP A 332 26.73 -22.39 -5.47
C ASP A 332 25.41 -21.70 -5.83
N ARG A 333 25.18 -20.49 -5.33
CA ARG A 333 23.89 -19.76 -5.51
C ARG A 333 24.05 -18.28 -5.88
N LEU A 334 25.27 -17.73 -5.79
CA LEU A 334 25.56 -16.33 -6.03
C LEU A 334 26.86 -16.21 -6.81
N ALA A 335 26.83 -15.58 -7.96
CA ALA A 335 28.07 -15.16 -8.60
C ALA A 335 28.40 -13.74 -8.13
N GLU A 336 29.46 -13.61 -7.34
CA GLU A 336 29.98 -12.33 -6.94
C GLU A 336 31.13 -11.91 -7.86
N ARG A 337 31.10 -10.66 -8.29
CA ARG A 337 32.18 -10.07 -9.05
C ARG A 337 32.79 -8.92 -8.25
N VAL A 338 34.08 -9.00 -8.01
CA VAL A 338 34.87 -7.88 -7.50
C VAL A 338 35.63 -7.25 -8.66
N ARG A 339 35.51 -5.94 -8.80
CA ARG A 339 36.16 -5.17 -9.85
C ARG A 339 36.98 -4.06 -9.23
N ARG A 340 38.26 -3.97 -9.61
CA ARG A 340 39.12 -2.84 -9.34
C ARG A 340 39.23 -1.98 -10.59
N VAL A 341 38.97 -0.70 -10.47
CA VAL A 341 39.09 0.27 -11.57
C VAL A 341 40.15 1.29 -11.14
N ARG A 342 41.22 1.40 -11.93
CA ARG A 342 42.24 2.42 -11.76
C ARG A 342 42.01 3.51 -12.82
N THR A 343 42.05 4.74 -12.39
CA THR A 343 42.05 5.93 -13.23
C THR A 343 43.19 6.83 -12.79
N PRO A 344 43.56 7.87 -13.54
CA PRO A 344 44.55 8.85 -13.10
C PRO A 344 44.18 9.52 -11.76
N GLU A 345 42.87 9.56 -11.44
CA GLU A 345 42.37 10.17 -10.20
C GLU A 345 42.39 9.23 -8.99
N GLY A 346 42.67 7.93 -9.19
CA GLY A 346 42.76 6.95 -8.11
C GLY A 346 42.18 5.58 -8.42
N THR A 347 42.13 4.76 -7.37
CA THR A 347 41.62 3.38 -7.46
C THR A 347 40.24 3.27 -6.79
N ARG A 348 39.27 2.68 -7.46
CA ARG A 348 37.96 2.38 -6.90
C ARG A 348 37.68 0.88 -6.96
N TRP A 349 37.01 0.37 -5.93
CA TRP A 349 36.61 -1.01 -5.83
C TRP A 349 35.08 -1.11 -5.93
N TYR A 350 34.61 -2.07 -6.73
CA TYR A 350 33.18 -2.37 -6.89
C TYR A 350 32.95 -3.84 -6.59
N ARG A 351 31.94 -4.12 -5.77
CA ARG A 351 31.41 -5.45 -5.57
C ARG A 351 30.04 -5.54 -6.24
N THR A 352 29.89 -6.47 -7.14
CA THR A 352 28.62 -6.76 -7.81
C THR A 352 28.20 -8.17 -7.42
N VAL A 353 27.02 -8.31 -6.84
CA VAL A 353 26.42 -9.61 -6.56
C VAL A 353 25.38 -9.88 -7.63
N LYS A 354 25.57 -10.95 -8.40
CA LYS A 354 24.57 -11.43 -9.36
C LYS A 354 23.82 -12.58 -8.69
N LEU A 355 22.53 -12.41 -8.51
CA LEU A 355 21.61 -13.44 -8.05
C LEU A 355 21.24 -14.31 -9.25
N GLY A 356 21.77 -15.55 -9.27
CA GLY A 356 21.46 -16.54 -10.27
C GLY A 356 22.08 -16.28 -11.66
N ALA A 357 22.94 -17.12 -12.09
CA ALA A 357 23.19 -17.42 -13.50
C ALA A 357 22.38 -18.64 -13.89
#